data_a61795585fdfd4f7f23c84938ab7f7a1
#
_entry.id   a61795585fdfd4f7f23c84938ab7f7a1
#
_cell.length_a   1.000
_cell.length_b   1.000
_cell.length_c   1.000
_cell.angle_alpha   90.00
_cell.angle_beta   90.00
_cell.angle_gamma   90.00
#
_symmetry.space_group_name_H-M   'P 1'
#
loop_
_entity.id
_entity.type
_entity.pdbx_description
1 polymer ?
#
loop_
_entity_poly.entity_id
_entity_poly.type
_entity_poly.pdbx_seq_one_letter_code
_entity_poly.pdbx_strand_id
1 'polypeptide(L)'
;MHHQIKVVQALASSLTEGGRGVTGTPFPNQPEKALKLYEFEGSPFCRRVREVMTLLNLDYEVYPCPKGGTKYRQVVKEKGGKLRFPYFIDENTGTAMYESQKIVDYLFKHYGKTGKTPKKYSHYPKYPTVAMVGTIINGARGVWVNKKIVDRASPAQLLELWGFEASPYTRVVRAVLTELEIPFIFHNVAKECWQDLGPAVLRLKPGKYVPLVGGKREKIIPVMARAKQDIQVPYLEDPNTGEKLFESAAIVSYLQKQYG
;
A
#
# COMPACT_ATOMS: atom_id res chain seq x y z
N MET A 1 -6.65 -22.16 2.15
CA MET A 1 -5.22 -22.10 1.72
C MET A 1 -4.39 -21.57 2.89
N HIS A 2 -3.30 -22.24 3.22
CA HIS A 2 -2.46 -21.88 4.38
C HIS A 2 -1.87 -20.46 4.23
N HIS A 3 -1.84 -19.67 5.32
CA HIS A 3 -1.38 -18.27 5.30
C HIS A 3 0.03 -18.13 4.69
N GLN A 4 0.95 -19.03 5.06
CA GLN A 4 2.34 -19.02 4.56
C GLN A 4 2.44 -19.15 3.02
N ILE A 5 1.56 -19.95 2.40
CA ILE A 5 1.53 -20.05 0.93
C ILE A 5 1.20 -18.69 0.30
N LYS A 6 0.26 -17.95 0.90
CA LYS A 6 -0.10 -16.61 0.43
C LYS A 6 1.09 -15.64 0.50
N VAL A 7 1.87 -15.72 1.58
CA VAL A 7 3.08 -14.89 1.79
C VAL A 7 4.17 -15.24 0.76
N VAL A 8 4.42 -16.54 0.53
CA VAL A 8 5.41 -16.99 -0.47
C VAL A 8 5.02 -16.53 -1.87
N GLN A 9 3.75 -16.65 -2.26
CA GLN A 9 3.26 -16.16 -3.54
C GLN A 9 3.38 -14.63 -3.68
N ALA A 10 3.10 -13.88 -2.60
CA ALA A 10 3.28 -12.43 -2.57
C ALA A 10 4.77 -12.04 -2.70
N LEU A 11 5.67 -12.79 -2.07
CA LEU A 11 7.12 -12.61 -2.21
C LEU A 11 7.58 -12.87 -3.64
N ALA A 12 7.22 -14.03 -4.21
CA ALA A 12 7.54 -14.38 -5.59
C ALA A 12 7.06 -13.30 -6.57
N SER A 13 5.81 -12.82 -6.40
CA SER A 13 5.28 -11.71 -7.19
C SER A 13 6.08 -10.41 -7.01
N SER A 14 6.61 -10.12 -5.83
CA SER A 14 7.45 -8.92 -5.62
C SER A 14 8.82 -9.05 -6.25
N LEU A 15 9.38 -10.25 -6.31
CA LEU A 15 10.67 -10.53 -6.96
C LEU A 15 10.59 -10.40 -8.49
N THR A 16 9.49 -10.83 -9.12
CA THR A 16 9.31 -10.68 -10.59
C THR A 16 9.37 -9.23 -11.04
N GLU A 17 9.10 -8.28 -10.14
CA GLU A 17 9.11 -6.85 -10.43
C GLU A 17 10.39 -6.13 -9.95
N GLY A 18 11.45 -6.89 -9.67
CA GLY A 18 12.77 -6.36 -9.30
C GLY A 18 12.82 -5.66 -7.94
N GLY A 19 11.95 -6.05 -6.99
CA GLY A 19 11.94 -5.52 -5.62
C GLY A 19 11.60 -4.04 -5.52
N ARG A 20 10.92 -3.46 -6.52
CA ARG A 20 10.43 -2.07 -6.45
C ARG A 20 9.44 -1.91 -5.33
N GLY A 21 9.42 -0.71 -4.72
CA GLY A 21 8.57 -0.46 -3.56
C GLY A 21 9.10 -1.05 -2.25
N VAL A 22 10.43 -1.31 -2.16
CA VAL A 22 11.12 -1.66 -0.90
C VAL A 22 11.68 -0.42 -0.24
N THR A 23 12.42 0.41 -1.01
CA THR A 23 13.15 1.57 -0.51
C THR A 23 12.40 2.86 -0.76
N GLY A 24 12.60 3.84 0.11
CA GLY A 24 12.02 5.16 -0.03
C GLY A 24 12.88 6.26 0.58
N THR A 25 12.50 7.52 0.32
CA THR A 25 13.18 8.66 0.92
C THR A 25 12.95 8.70 2.42
N PRO A 26 14.00 8.96 3.24
CA PRO A 26 13.82 9.15 4.68
C PRO A 26 13.12 10.46 5.05
N PHE A 27 13.17 11.45 4.15
CA PHE A 27 12.60 12.78 4.34
C PHE A 27 11.55 13.07 3.26
N PRO A 28 10.34 12.48 3.41
CA PRO A 28 9.27 12.68 2.44
C PRO A 28 8.73 14.12 2.52
N ASN A 29 8.35 14.65 1.36
CA ASN A 29 7.55 15.85 1.26
C ASN A 29 6.07 15.48 1.40
N GLN A 30 5.59 15.31 2.63
CA GLN A 30 4.20 14.92 2.89
C GLN A 30 3.24 16.04 2.51
N PRO A 31 2.14 15.73 1.81
CA PRO A 31 1.08 16.68 1.52
C PRO A 31 0.37 17.10 2.82
N GLU A 32 -0.17 18.33 2.84
CA GLU A 32 -0.96 18.84 3.97
C GLU A 32 -2.27 18.06 4.13
N LYS A 33 -2.98 17.84 3.01
CA LYS A 33 -4.16 16.98 2.94
C LYS A 33 -3.78 15.64 2.35
N ALA A 34 -4.31 14.56 2.91
CA ALA A 34 -4.01 13.21 2.45
C ALA A 34 -4.37 13.03 0.96
N LEU A 35 -3.45 12.42 0.22
CA LEU A 35 -3.69 11.98 -1.15
C LEU A 35 -4.72 10.85 -1.14
N LYS A 36 -5.60 10.77 -2.15
CA LYS A 36 -6.62 9.72 -2.25
C LYS A 36 -6.38 8.86 -3.48
N LEU A 37 -6.31 7.55 -3.26
CA LEU A 37 -6.10 6.57 -4.31
C LEU A 37 -7.27 5.56 -4.34
N TYR A 38 -8.05 5.60 -5.41
CA TYR A 38 -9.07 4.61 -5.71
C TYR A 38 -8.44 3.52 -6.57
N GLU A 39 -8.38 2.30 -6.02
CA GLU A 39 -7.56 1.25 -6.59
C GLU A 39 -8.00 -0.16 -6.19
N PHE A 40 -7.34 -1.20 -6.70
CA PHE A 40 -7.46 -2.57 -6.16
C PHE A 40 -6.10 -3.27 -6.20
N GLU A 41 -5.82 -4.09 -5.16
CA GLU A 41 -4.48 -4.67 -4.90
C GLU A 41 -3.95 -5.47 -6.10
N GLY A 42 -4.80 -6.26 -6.75
CA GLY A 42 -4.40 -7.09 -7.89
C GLY A 42 -4.17 -6.34 -9.21
N SER A 43 -4.33 -5.02 -9.26
CA SER A 43 -4.11 -4.24 -10.49
C SER A 43 -2.64 -3.92 -10.70
N PRO A 44 -2.05 -4.30 -11.84
CA PRO A 44 -0.68 -3.93 -12.18
C PRO A 44 -0.50 -2.41 -12.32
N PHE A 45 -1.49 -1.70 -12.83
CA PHE A 45 -1.43 -0.25 -13.01
C PHE A 45 -1.51 0.50 -11.66
N CYS A 46 -2.33 0.01 -10.73
CA CYS A 46 -2.41 0.56 -9.38
C CYS A 46 -1.09 0.34 -8.62
N ARG A 47 -0.52 -0.85 -8.75
CA ARG A 47 0.76 -1.20 -8.15
C ARG A 47 1.87 -0.23 -8.54
N ARG A 48 1.94 0.16 -9.80
CA ARG A 48 2.93 1.13 -10.28
C ARG A 48 2.86 2.46 -9.53
N VAL A 49 1.66 2.93 -9.24
CA VAL A 49 1.46 4.15 -8.44
C VAL A 49 1.92 3.92 -6.99
N ARG A 50 1.53 2.79 -6.38
CA ARG A 50 1.94 2.44 -5.01
C ARG A 50 3.46 2.29 -4.85
N GLU A 51 4.16 1.75 -5.85
CA GLU A 51 5.63 1.68 -5.87
C GLU A 51 6.27 3.08 -5.76
N VAL A 52 5.71 4.07 -6.48
CA VAL A 52 6.19 5.45 -6.42
C VAL A 52 5.78 6.12 -5.11
N MET A 53 4.55 5.89 -4.62
CA MET A 53 4.14 6.35 -3.29
C MET A 53 5.11 5.83 -2.20
N THR A 54 5.50 4.55 -2.29
CA THR A 54 6.49 3.96 -1.37
C THR A 54 7.88 4.58 -1.55
N LEU A 55 8.34 4.78 -2.78
CA LEU A 55 9.64 5.42 -3.06
C LEU A 55 9.71 6.85 -2.49
N LEU A 56 8.63 7.60 -2.64
CA LEU A 56 8.50 8.94 -2.07
C LEU A 56 8.12 8.93 -0.58
N ASN A 57 7.85 7.74 -0.03
CA ASN A 57 7.49 7.48 1.36
C ASN A 57 6.27 8.31 1.82
N LEU A 58 5.29 8.51 0.90
CA LEU A 58 4.08 9.29 1.12
C LEU A 58 3.00 8.47 1.81
N ASP A 59 2.25 9.10 2.71
CA ASP A 59 1.04 8.53 3.29
C ASP A 59 -0.17 8.93 2.45
N TYR A 60 -1.17 8.05 2.35
CA TYR A 60 -2.33 8.30 1.51
C TYR A 60 -3.54 7.45 1.91
N GLU A 61 -4.72 7.93 1.62
CA GLU A 61 -5.98 7.21 1.78
C GLU A 61 -6.18 6.25 0.59
N VAL A 62 -6.56 5.02 0.91
CA VAL A 62 -6.89 3.98 -0.08
C VAL A 62 -8.38 3.69 -0.03
N TYR A 63 -9.01 3.79 -1.18
CA TYR A 63 -10.40 3.43 -1.39
C TYR A 63 -10.48 2.21 -2.32
N PRO A 64 -10.70 1.01 -1.77
CA PRO A 64 -10.67 -0.23 -2.53
C PRO A 64 -11.80 -0.32 -3.56
N CYS A 65 -11.42 -0.64 -4.81
CA CYS A 65 -12.33 -0.76 -5.94
C CYS A 65 -12.19 -2.13 -6.66
N PRO A 66 -12.35 -3.28 -5.97
CA PRO A 66 -12.24 -4.58 -6.60
C PRO A 66 -13.33 -4.78 -7.67
N LYS A 67 -13.12 -5.73 -8.58
CA LYS A 67 -14.16 -6.12 -9.55
C LYS A 67 -15.38 -6.66 -8.81
N GLY A 68 -16.57 -6.18 -9.20
CA GLY A 68 -17.82 -6.53 -8.54
C GLY A 68 -18.08 -5.76 -7.24
N GLY A 69 -17.17 -4.89 -6.81
CA GLY A 69 -17.38 -4.00 -5.69
C GLY A 69 -18.40 -2.91 -5.97
N THR A 70 -19.13 -2.48 -4.96
CA THR A 70 -20.25 -1.53 -5.07
C THR A 70 -20.01 -0.21 -4.37
N LYS A 71 -19.09 -0.16 -3.39
CA LYS A 71 -18.93 1.01 -2.51
C LYS A 71 -18.21 2.17 -3.21
N TYR A 72 -16.94 1.98 -3.60
CA TYR A 72 -16.11 3.09 -4.08
C TYR A 72 -16.02 3.20 -5.60
N ARG A 73 -16.41 2.15 -6.34
CA ARG A 73 -16.46 2.20 -7.81
C ARG A 73 -17.45 3.24 -8.33
N GLN A 74 -18.61 3.36 -7.66
CA GLN A 74 -19.62 4.34 -8.04
C GLN A 74 -19.09 5.78 -7.83
N VAL A 75 -18.39 6.03 -6.71
CA VAL A 75 -17.74 7.32 -6.44
C VAL A 75 -16.77 7.72 -7.56
N VAL A 76 -15.98 6.76 -8.06
CA VAL A 76 -15.07 7.02 -9.19
C VAL A 76 -15.83 7.36 -10.47
N LYS A 77 -16.96 6.68 -10.73
CA LYS A 77 -17.80 6.98 -11.89
C LYS A 77 -18.41 8.37 -11.82
N GLU A 78 -18.89 8.76 -10.66
CA GLU A 78 -19.50 10.08 -10.41
C GLU A 78 -18.48 11.22 -10.51
N LYS A 79 -17.34 11.08 -9.82
CA LYS A 79 -16.30 12.12 -9.78
C LYS A 79 -15.47 12.22 -11.07
N GLY A 80 -15.17 11.08 -11.68
CA GLY A 80 -14.24 11.01 -12.81
C GLY A 80 -14.88 10.65 -14.15
N GLY A 81 -16.17 10.30 -14.16
CA GLY A 81 -16.93 9.96 -15.39
C GLY A 81 -16.61 8.57 -15.98
N LYS A 82 -15.62 7.85 -15.48
CA LYS A 82 -15.18 6.55 -16.02
C LYS A 82 -14.82 5.56 -14.93
N LEU A 83 -15.11 4.27 -15.15
CA LEU A 83 -14.69 3.18 -14.25
C LEU A 83 -13.31 2.65 -14.66
N ARG A 84 -12.28 3.45 -14.46
CA ARG A 84 -10.87 3.08 -14.69
C ARG A 84 -10.05 3.25 -13.41
N PHE A 85 -9.03 2.42 -13.24
CA PHE A 85 -8.15 2.42 -12.07
C PHE A 85 -6.70 2.29 -12.48
N PRO A 86 -5.77 2.97 -11.75
CA PRO A 86 -6.02 3.82 -10.59
C PRO A 86 -6.73 5.14 -10.95
N TYR A 87 -7.52 5.68 -9.99
CA TYR A 87 -8.01 7.04 -10.01
C TYR A 87 -7.45 7.76 -8.78
N PHE A 88 -6.83 8.89 -9.00
CA PHE A 88 -6.06 9.62 -8.01
C PHE A 88 -6.64 11.01 -7.81
N ILE A 89 -6.70 11.47 -6.55
CA ILE A 89 -7.13 12.82 -6.18
C ILE A 89 -6.10 13.44 -5.24
N ASP A 90 -5.72 14.67 -5.53
CA ASP A 90 -4.92 15.53 -4.67
C ASP A 90 -5.68 16.83 -4.41
N GLU A 91 -6.23 16.96 -3.21
CA GLU A 91 -6.99 18.14 -2.80
C GLU A 91 -6.09 19.36 -2.49
N ASN A 92 -4.77 19.16 -2.33
CA ASN A 92 -3.82 20.25 -2.12
C ASN A 92 -3.68 21.13 -3.36
N THR A 93 -3.91 20.56 -4.54
CA THR A 93 -3.80 21.23 -5.83
C THR A 93 -5.11 21.28 -6.61
N GLY A 94 -6.18 20.66 -6.08
CA GLY A 94 -7.44 20.50 -6.80
C GLY A 94 -7.36 19.52 -7.98
N THR A 95 -6.37 18.62 -8.01
CA THR A 95 -6.12 17.71 -9.13
C THR A 95 -6.84 16.39 -8.94
N ALA A 96 -7.51 15.92 -10.01
CA ALA A 96 -8.05 14.56 -10.09
C ALA A 96 -7.69 13.96 -11.45
N MET A 97 -7.16 12.72 -11.48
CA MET A 97 -6.66 12.14 -12.72
C MET A 97 -6.68 10.61 -12.75
N TYR A 98 -6.68 10.11 -13.97
CA TYR A 98 -6.45 8.71 -14.32
C TYR A 98 -5.05 8.53 -14.92
N GLU A 99 -4.78 7.30 -15.35
CA GLU A 99 -3.56 6.87 -16.04
C GLU A 99 -2.34 6.82 -15.13
N SER A 100 -1.93 5.61 -14.81
CA SER A 100 -0.85 5.36 -13.85
C SER A 100 0.46 6.11 -14.17
N GLN A 101 0.81 6.29 -15.47
CA GLN A 101 1.99 7.05 -15.83
C GLN A 101 1.83 8.54 -15.51
N LYS A 102 0.68 9.13 -15.82
CA LYS A 102 0.40 10.53 -15.50
C LYS A 102 0.45 10.79 -14.00
N ILE A 103 -0.13 9.86 -13.21
CA ILE A 103 -0.07 9.93 -11.74
C ILE A 103 1.38 9.85 -11.25
N VAL A 104 2.18 8.93 -11.79
CA VAL A 104 3.60 8.80 -11.47
C VAL A 104 4.36 10.09 -11.76
N ASP A 105 4.17 10.67 -12.95
CA ASP A 105 4.84 11.92 -13.34
C ASP A 105 4.40 13.08 -12.44
N TYR A 106 3.11 13.14 -12.11
CA TYR A 106 2.56 14.10 -11.15
C TYR A 106 3.19 13.98 -9.77
N LEU A 107 3.27 12.75 -9.23
CA LEU A 107 3.85 12.52 -7.91
C LEU A 107 5.33 12.96 -7.84
N PHE A 108 6.13 12.65 -8.86
CA PHE A 108 7.51 13.13 -8.90
C PHE A 108 7.61 14.64 -9.04
N LYS A 109 6.72 15.25 -9.82
CA LYS A 109 6.70 16.72 -10.02
C LYS A 109 6.41 17.47 -8.71
N HIS A 110 5.42 17.02 -7.95
CA HIS A 110 4.94 17.75 -6.77
C HIS A 110 5.60 17.31 -5.46
N TYR A 111 5.95 16.02 -5.35
CA TYR A 111 6.45 15.43 -4.10
C TYR A 111 7.86 14.86 -4.20
N GLY A 112 8.43 14.80 -5.39
CA GLY A 112 9.80 14.37 -5.62
C GLY A 112 10.82 15.48 -5.41
N LYS A 113 12.03 15.14 -4.92
CA LYS A 113 13.11 16.11 -4.66
C LYS A 113 13.53 16.93 -5.89
N THR A 114 13.49 16.33 -7.08
CA THR A 114 13.98 16.95 -8.32
C THR A 114 12.86 17.51 -9.19
N GLY A 115 11.60 17.23 -8.86
CA GLY A 115 10.45 17.54 -9.71
C GLY A 115 10.41 16.81 -11.05
N LYS A 116 11.32 15.84 -11.27
CA LYS A 116 11.43 15.11 -12.54
C LYS A 116 11.29 13.60 -12.31
N THR A 117 10.55 12.94 -13.20
CA THR A 117 10.40 11.48 -13.18
C THR A 117 11.73 10.82 -13.60
N PRO A 118 12.33 9.96 -12.75
CA PRO A 118 13.54 9.23 -13.13
C PRO A 118 13.27 8.29 -14.32
N LYS A 119 14.27 8.11 -15.21
CA LYS A 119 14.14 7.26 -16.42
C LYS A 119 13.57 5.87 -16.15
N LYS A 120 13.95 5.24 -15.03
CA LYS A 120 13.42 3.91 -14.63
C LYS A 120 11.91 3.88 -14.33
N TYR A 121 11.26 5.04 -14.17
CA TYR A 121 9.82 5.19 -13.95
C TYR A 121 9.11 5.88 -15.13
N SER A 122 9.82 6.46 -16.10
CA SER A 122 9.24 7.16 -17.26
C SER A 122 8.97 6.22 -18.45
N HIS A 123 9.70 5.12 -18.59
CA HIS A 123 9.55 4.18 -19.70
C HIS A 123 9.30 2.75 -19.18
N TYR A 124 8.08 2.28 -19.39
CA TYR A 124 7.67 0.94 -18.98
C TYR A 124 6.98 0.17 -20.12
N PRO A 125 7.66 -0.05 -21.25
CA PRO A 125 7.02 -0.68 -22.42
C PRO A 125 6.58 -2.12 -22.17
N LYS A 126 7.21 -2.84 -21.22
CA LYS A 126 6.88 -4.24 -20.87
C LYS A 126 6.10 -4.37 -19.53
N TYR A 127 5.75 -3.24 -18.91
CA TYR A 127 5.17 -3.26 -17.56
C TYR A 127 3.86 -4.05 -17.44
N PRO A 128 2.88 -3.93 -18.35
CA PRO A 128 1.63 -4.66 -18.17
C PRO A 128 1.82 -6.16 -18.09
N THR A 129 2.69 -6.72 -18.94
CA THR A 129 2.93 -8.17 -18.99
C THR A 129 3.61 -8.70 -17.76
N VAL A 130 4.69 -8.09 -17.31
CA VAL A 130 5.43 -8.54 -16.10
C VAL A 130 4.57 -8.43 -14.85
N ALA A 131 3.85 -7.33 -14.71
CA ALA A 131 2.99 -7.12 -13.55
C ALA A 131 1.72 -7.98 -13.59
N MET A 132 1.20 -8.34 -14.76
CA MET A 132 0.14 -9.35 -14.89
C MET A 132 0.62 -10.73 -14.44
N VAL A 133 1.82 -11.13 -14.81
CA VAL A 133 2.45 -12.36 -14.29
C VAL A 133 2.53 -12.31 -12.76
N GLY A 134 2.97 -11.19 -12.19
CA GLY A 134 2.98 -10.99 -10.75
C GLY A 134 1.60 -11.14 -10.11
N THR A 135 0.54 -10.64 -10.74
CA THR A 135 -0.85 -10.81 -10.27
C THR A 135 -1.30 -12.26 -10.29
N ILE A 136 -0.96 -13.00 -11.35
CA ILE A 136 -1.28 -14.43 -11.48
C ILE A 136 -0.53 -15.24 -10.41
N ILE A 137 0.77 -15.02 -10.23
CA ILE A 137 1.59 -15.66 -9.19
C ILE A 137 0.99 -15.41 -7.80
N ASN A 138 0.51 -14.19 -7.55
CA ASN A 138 -0.17 -13.85 -6.30
C ASN A 138 -1.58 -14.47 -6.17
N GLY A 139 -2.01 -15.31 -7.11
CA GLY A 139 -3.32 -15.97 -7.13
C GLY A 139 -4.48 -15.00 -7.34
N ALA A 140 -4.27 -13.90 -8.07
CA ALA A 140 -5.24 -12.84 -8.37
C ALA A 140 -5.98 -12.27 -7.12
N ARG A 141 -5.33 -12.32 -5.94
CA ARG A 141 -5.90 -11.78 -4.69
C ARG A 141 -6.07 -10.28 -4.80
N GLY A 142 -7.15 -9.79 -4.17
CA GLY A 142 -7.51 -8.38 -4.23
C GLY A 142 -7.96 -7.92 -5.62
N VAL A 143 -8.38 -8.84 -6.52
CA VAL A 143 -8.98 -8.49 -7.83
C VAL A 143 -10.50 -8.41 -7.72
N TRP A 144 -11.12 -9.34 -6.99
CA TRP A 144 -12.58 -9.43 -6.85
C TRP A 144 -13.04 -9.14 -5.43
N VAL A 145 -14.24 -8.56 -5.33
CA VAL A 145 -14.90 -8.37 -4.04
C VAL A 145 -15.31 -9.73 -3.45
N ASN A 146 -15.28 -9.81 -2.13
CA ASN A 146 -15.92 -10.91 -1.41
C ASN A 146 -17.44 -10.69 -1.45
N LYS A 147 -18.16 -11.50 -2.22
CA LYS A 147 -19.61 -11.37 -2.45
C LYS A 147 -20.46 -11.42 -1.16
N LYS A 148 -19.93 -11.98 -0.08
CA LYS A 148 -20.63 -12.05 1.21
C LYS A 148 -20.78 -10.69 1.90
N ILE A 149 -20.01 -9.67 1.48
CA ILE A 149 -19.95 -8.38 2.19
C ILE A 149 -20.56 -7.22 1.38
N VAL A 150 -21.11 -7.48 0.20
CA VAL A 150 -21.57 -6.42 -0.74
C VAL A 150 -22.52 -5.42 -0.07
N ASP A 151 -23.38 -5.89 0.84
CA ASP A 151 -24.38 -5.06 1.53
C ASP A 151 -23.92 -4.56 2.91
N ARG A 152 -22.69 -4.84 3.32
CA ARG A 152 -22.19 -4.35 4.62
C ARG A 152 -21.78 -2.89 4.55
N ALA A 153 -22.11 -2.14 5.60
CA ALA A 153 -21.64 -0.77 5.76
C ALA A 153 -20.11 -0.70 5.84
N SER A 154 -19.53 0.37 5.31
CA SER A 154 -18.12 0.67 5.53
C SER A 154 -17.87 1.02 7.00
N PRO A 155 -16.65 0.77 7.55
CA PRO A 155 -16.30 1.27 8.87
C PRO A 155 -16.46 2.80 8.93
N ALA A 156 -16.84 3.33 10.10
CA ALA A 156 -17.10 4.75 10.28
C ALA A 156 -15.85 5.62 10.15
N GLN A 157 -14.72 5.07 10.55
CA GLN A 157 -13.39 5.69 10.42
C GLN A 157 -12.48 4.80 9.57
N LEU A 158 -11.57 5.42 8.82
CA LEU A 158 -10.56 4.71 8.06
C LEU A 158 -9.67 3.91 9.02
N LEU A 159 -9.37 2.66 8.65
CA LEU A 159 -8.34 1.90 9.34
C LEU A 159 -6.97 2.48 9.00
N GLU A 160 -5.96 2.23 9.83
CA GLU A 160 -4.60 2.67 9.58
C GLU A 160 -3.68 1.46 9.41
N LEU A 161 -2.97 1.41 8.28
CA LEU A 161 -2.07 0.30 7.94
C LEU A 161 -0.66 0.81 7.65
N TRP A 162 0.33 0.37 8.43
CA TRP A 162 1.75 0.63 8.19
C TRP A 162 2.39 -0.50 7.40
N GLY A 163 3.11 -0.13 6.35
CA GLY A 163 3.77 -1.09 5.49
C GLY A 163 4.56 -0.47 4.35
N PHE A 164 4.96 -1.28 3.39
CA PHE A 164 5.55 -0.83 2.12
C PHE A 164 5.13 -1.76 0.99
N GLU A 165 5.19 -1.28 -0.26
CA GLU A 165 4.57 -1.96 -1.40
C GLU A 165 5.06 -3.41 -1.58
N ALA A 166 6.38 -3.63 -1.55
CA ALA A 166 6.97 -4.94 -1.83
C ALA A 166 6.94 -5.90 -0.63
N SER A 167 6.44 -5.47 0.55
CA SER A 167 6.33 -6.37 1.71
C SER A 167 5.33 -7.49 1.43
N PRO A 168 5.74 -8.77 1.39
CA PRO A 168 4.83 -9.87 1.12
C PRO A 168 3.73 -10.00 2.17
N TYR A 169 4.05 -9.71 3.42
CA TYR A 169 3.11 -9.73 4.54
C TYR A 169 2.08 -8.59 4.44
N THR A 170 2.52 -7.38 4.10
CA THR A 170 1.62 -6.22 3.88
C THR A 170 0.69 -6.45 2.70
N ARG A 171 1.18 -7.05 1.61
CA ARG A 171 0.37 -7.37 0.43
C ARG A 171 -0.80 -8.31 0.73
N VAL A 172 -0.57 -9.32 1.57
CA VAL A 172 -1.65 -10.25 1.99
C VAL A 172 -2.74 -9.50 2.76
N VAL A 173 -2.37 -8.56 3.63
CA VAL A 173 -3.33 -7.72 4.36
C VAL A 173 -4.10 -6.79 3.42
N ARG A 174 -3.40 -6.06 2.51
CA ARG A 174 -4.06 -5.17 1.54
C ARG A 174 -5.00 -5.92 0.61
N ALA A 175 -4.66 -7.16 0.22
CA ALA A 175 -5.56 -7.98 -0.58
C ALA A 175 -6.90 -8.23 0.14
N VAL A 176 -6.85 -8.55 1.44
CA VAL A 176 -8.06 -8.75 2.25
C VAL A 176 -8.84 -7.44 2.43
N LEU A 177 -8.17 -6.33 2.72
CA LEU A 177 -8.82 -5.01 2.80
C LEU A 177 -9.52 -4.66 1.46
N THR A 178 -8.87 -4.99 0.32
CA THR A 178 -9.46 -4.79 -1.00
C THR A 178 -10.68 -5.69 -1.21
N GLU A 179 -10.58 -6.98 -0.92
CA GLU A 179 -11.67 -7.94 -1.08
C GLU A 179 -12.88 -7.62 -0.20
N LEU A 180 -12.65 -6.99 0.94
CA LEU A 180 -13.67 -6.55 1.90
C LEU A 180 -14.15 -5.11 1.66
N GLU A 181 -13.63 -4.39 0.64
CA GLU A 181 -13.91 -2.98 0.37
C GLU A 181 -13.76 -2.09 1.62
N ILE A 182 -12.72 -2.34 2.43
CA ILE A 182 -12.44 -1.56 3.65
C ILE A 182 -11.48 -0.43 3.29
N PRO A 183 -11.86 0.85 3.47
CA PRO A 183 -10.97 1.97 3.22
C PRO A 183 -9.99 2.13 4.37
N PHE A 184 -8.78 2.57 4.05
CA PHE A 184 -7.73 2.73 5.05
C PHE A 184 -6.72 3.82 4.67
N ILE A 185 -6.04 4.37 5.67
CA ILE A 185 -4.85 5.19 5.47
C ILE A 185 -3.65 4.25 5.38
N PHE A 186 -2.89 4.36 4.31
CA PHE A 186 -1.65 3.61 4.16
C PHE A 186 -0.46 4.48 4.53
N HIS A 187 0.18 4.14 5.65
CA HIS A 187 1.41 4.77 6.10
C HIS A 187 2.61 4.03 5.53
N ASN A 188 3.26 4.64 4.54
CA ASN A 188 4.47 4.05 3.98
C ASN A 188 5.61 4.06 5.01
N VAL A 189 6.18 2.88 5.27
CA VAL A 189 7.34 2.63 6.12
C VAL A 189 8.44 2.01 5.26
N ALA A 190 8.77 2.69 4.16
CA ALA A 190 9.80 2.25 3.24
C ALA A 190 11.16 2.12 3.95
N LYS A 191 12.04 1.28 3.42
CA LYS A 191 13.40 1.16 3.93
C LYS A 191 14.22 2.37 3.49
N GLU A 192 14.79 3.09 4.46
CA GLU A 192 15.39 4.40 4.28
C GLU A 192 16.92 4.33 4.12
N CYS A 193 17.52 3.28 4.66
CA CYS A 193 18.96 3.06 4.60
C CYS A 193 19.28 1.56 4.45
N TRP A 194 20.55 1.23 4.21
CA TRP A 194 20.97 -0.15 4.01
C TRP A 194 20.78 -1.02 5.27
N GLN A 195 20.81 -0.43 6.46
CA GLN A 195 20.58 -1.11 7.75
C GLN A 195 19.14 -1.61 7.89
N ASP A 196 18.20 -1.01 7.14
CA ASP A 196 16.81 -1.42 7.11
C ASP A 196 16.56 -2.63 6.21
N LEU A 197 17.50 -3.01 5.34
CA LEU A 197 17.34 -4.10 4.39
C LEU A 197 17.28 -5.46 5.09
N GLY A 198 16.57 -6.40 4.47
CA GLY A 198 16.34 -7.73 5.01
C GLY A 198 15.02 -7.87 5.76
N PRO A 199 14.60 -9.10 6.07
CA PRO A 199 13.46 -9.38 6.94
C PRO A 199 13.68 -8.82 8.35
N ALA A 200 12.60 -8.46 9.05
CA ALA A 200 12.68 -7.94 10.42
C ALA A 200 13.39 -8.90 11.40
N VAL A 201 13.28 -10.21 11.14
CA VAL A 201 13.92 -11.28 11.93
C VAL A 201 15.37 -11.55 11.55
N LEU A 202 15.82 -11.11 10.38
CA LEU A 202 17.18 -11.31 9.85
C LEU A 202 17.76 -9.95 9.47
N ARG A 203 18.25 -9.22 10.46
CA ARG A 203 18.94 -7.94 10.21
C ARG A 203 20.32 -8.21 9.66
N LEU A 204 20.70 -7.48 8.62
CA LEU A 204 22.04 -7.58 8.01
C LEU A 204 23.15 -7.03 8.91
N LYS A 205 22.77 -6.24 9.93
CA LYS A 205 23.71 -5.68 10.91
C LYS A 205 23.40 -6.23 12.29
N PRO A 206 24.39 -6.84 12.98
CA PRO A 206 24.21 -7.25 14.37
C PRO A 206 24.08 -6.03 15.27
N GLY A 207 23.33 -6.17 16.37
CA GLY A 207 23.13 -5.14 17.37
C GLY A 207 21.72 -4.52 17.39
N LYS A 208 21.53 -3.54 18.29
CA LYS A 208 20.25 -2.84 18.41
C LYS A 208 19.93 -2.07 17.11
N TYR A 209 18.71 -2.14 16.65
CA TYR A 209 18.26 -1.35 15.52
C TYR A 209 18.28 0.15 15.86
N VAL A 210 18.93 0.92 14.99
CA VAL A 210 18.95 2.39 15.09
C VAL A 210 18.49 2.93 13.75
N PRO A 211 17.31 3.58 13.69
CA PRO A 211 16.82 4.20 12.46
C PRO A 211 17.69 5.39 12.07
N LEU A 212 17.52 5.85 10.85
CA LEU A 212 18.17 7.08 10.39
C LEU A 212 17.61 8.28 11.16
N VAL A 213 18.50 9.07 11.78
CA VAL A 213 18.12 10.25 12.58
C VAL A 213 17.34 11.26 11.74
N GLY A 214 16.19 11.71 12.24
CA GLY A 214 15.27 12.62 11.55
C GLY A 214 14.44 11.95 10.45
N GLY A 215 14.69 10.67 10.14
CA GLY A 215 13.97 9.92 9.14
C GLY A 215 12.52 9.60 9.55
N LYS A 216 11.69 9.24 8.58
CA LYS A 216 10.29 8.88 8.85
C LYS A 216 10.18 7.64 9.76
N ARG A 217 11.08 6.65 9.58
CA ARG A 217 11.09 5.45 10.43
C ARG A 217 11.35 5.79 11.90
N GLU A 218 12.23 6.73 12.18
CA GLU A 218 12.47 7.19 13.57
C GLU A 218 11.19 7.77 14.20
N LYS A 219 10.44 8.58 13.43
CA LYS A 219 9.18 9.19 13.90
C LYS A 219 8.07 8.16 14.15
N ILE A 220 8.14 6.99 13.53
CA ILE A 220 7.17 5.91 13.68
C ILE A 220 7.46 5.02 14.91
N ILE A 221 8.69 5.00 15.42
CA ILE A 221 9.04 4.21 16.61
C ILE A 221 8.07 4.44 17.78
N PRO A 222 7.70 5.67 18.17
CA PRO A 222 6.75 5.87 19.27
C PRO A 222 5.37 5.26 19.01
N VAL A 223 4.92 5.22 17.75
CA VAL A 223 3.64 4.59 17.36
C VAL A 223 3.72 3.08 17.59
N MET A 224 4.81 2.44 17.15
CA MET A 224 5.02 1.00 17.27
C MET A 224 5.50 0.56 18.66
N ALA A 225 6.22 1.42 19.40
CA ALA A 225 6.65 1.14 20.75
C ALA A 225 5.49 0.96 21.73
N ARG A 226 4.31 1.49 21.43
CA ARG A 226 3.07 1.21 22.19
C ARG A 226 2.74 -0.28 22.23
N ALA A 227 3.24 -1.05 21.29
CA ALA A 227 3.07 -2.51 21.23
C ALA A 227 4.32 -3.29 21.69
N LYS A 228 5.31 -2.65 22.32
CA LYS A 228 6.56 -3.25 22.84
C LYS A 228 7.44 -3.92 21.78
N GLN A 229 7.37 -3.49 20.52
CA GLN A 229 8.12 -4.10 19.43
C GLN A 229 8.96 -3.08 18.64
N ASP A 230 10.01 -3.59 18.01
CA ASP A 230 10.76 -2.85 16.98
C ASP A 230 9.85 -2.57 15.75
N ILE A 231 10.31 -1.71 14.84
CA ILE A 231 9.58 -1.45 13.59
C ILE A 231 9.35 -2.75 12.83
N GLN A 232 8.15 -3.28 12.95
CA GLN A 232 7.68 -4.48 12.26
C GLN A 232 6.44 -4.14 11.44
N VAL A 233 6.41 -4.56 10.18
CA VAL A 233 5.28 -4.36 9.29
C VAL A 233 4.83 -5.69 8.68
N PRO A 234 3.52 -5.86 8.44
CA PRO A 234 2.43 -4.90 8.63
C PRO A 234 2.07 -4.65 10.09
N TYR A 235 1.63 -3.43 10.38
CA TYR A 235 0.98 -3.04 11.62
C TYR A 235 -0.36 -2.41 11.28
N LEU A 236 -1.44 -2.77 11.97
CA LEU A 236 -2.79 -2.26 11.77
C LEU A 236 -3.31 -1.63 13.07
N GLU A 237 -3.90 -0.44 12.94
CA GLU A 237 -4.79 0.11 13.95
C GLU A 237 -6.20 0.23 13.38
N ASP A 238 -7.19 -0.19 14.16
CA ASP A 238 -8.59 0.00 13.84
C ASP A 238 -9.24 0.96 14.86
N PRO A 239 -9.44 2.23 14.49
CA PRO A 239 -10.03 3.21 15.39
C PRO A 239 -11.49 2.94 15.73
N ASN A 240 -12.18 2.10 14.96
CA ASN A 240 -13.59 1.75 15.21
C ASN A 240 -13.75 0.78 16.39
N THR A 241 -12.72 0.01 16.70
CA THR A 241 -12.73 -1.00 17.78
C THR A 241 -11.64 -0.76 18.82
N GLY A 242 -10.65 0.07 18.50
CA GLY A 242 -9.46 0.28 19.32
C GLY A 242 -8.38 -0.82 19.20
N GLU A 243 -8.58 -1.78 18.30
CA GLU A 243 -7.63 -2.88 18.08
C GLU A 243 -6.34 -2.43 17.42
N LYS A 244 -5.22 -3.01 17.88
CA LYS A 244 -3.85 -2.73 17.41
C LYS A 244 -3.11 -4.04 17.22
N LEU A 245 -2.81 -4.37 15.97
CA LEU A 245 -2.37 -5.71 15.61
C LEU A 245 -1.07 -5.68 14.81
N PHE A 246 -0.16 -6.55 15.20
CA PHE A 246 0.96 -7.01 14.38
C PHE A 246 0.66 -8.37 13.78
N GLU A 247 1.56 -8.89 12.97
CA GLU A 247 1.48 -10.18 12.29
C GLU A 247 0.34 -10.28 11.28
N SER A 248 0.72 -10.41 10.02
CA SER A 248 -0.24 -10.46 8.90
C SER A 248 -1.31 -11.54 9.04
N ALA A 249 -1.01 -12.66 9.70
CA ALA A 249 -1.98 -13.73 9.94
C ALA A 249 -3.06 -13.29 10.95
N ALA A 250 -2.65 -12.64 12.05
CA ALA A 250 -3.56 -12.12 13.05
C ALA A 250 -4.45 -11.00 12.48
N ILE A 251 -3.83 -10.06 11.73
CA ILE A 251 -4.55 -8.98 11.05
C ILE A 251 -5.60 -9.54 10.08
N VAL A 252 -5.23 -10.49 9.23
CA VAL A 252 -6.16 -11.13 8.28
C VAL A 252 -7.32 -11.81 9.00
N SER A 253 -7.03 -12.56 10.06
CA SER A 253 -8.05 -13.23 10.87
C SER A 253 -9.02 -12.21 11.50
N TYR A 254 -8.49 -11.14 12.06
CA TYR A 254 -9.27 -10.05 12.63
C TYR A 254 -10.18 -9.41 11.57
N LEU A 255 -9.63 -8.98 10.43
CA LEU A 255 -10.40 -8.35 9.36
C LEU A 255 -11.53 -9.24 8.85
N GLN A 256 -11.26 -10.55 8.70
CA GLN A 256 -12.28 -11.51 8.26
C GLN A 256 -13.36 -11.75 9.32
N LYS A 257 -13.02 -11.72 10.60
CA LYS A 257 -13.99 -11.87 11.69
C LYS A 257 -14.84 -10.62 11.86
N GLN A 258 -14.23 -9.45 11.83
CA GLN A 258 -14.87 -8.17 12.13
C GLN A 258 -15.67 -7.63 10.92
N TYR A 259 -15.15 -7.81 9.70
CA TYR A 259 -15.65 -7.17 8.48
C TYR A 259 -15.99 -8.16 7.35
N GLY A 260 -15.72 -9.47 7.50
CA GLY A 260 -15.91 -10.50 6.48
C GLY A 260 -17.21 -11.28 6.52
#